data_a313b08d032151abe93078ad3e8ae0ad
#
_entry.id   a313b08d032151abe93078ad3e8ae0ad
#
_cell.length_a   1.000
_cell.length_b   1.000
_cell.length_c   1.000
_cell.angle_alpha   90.00
_cell.angle_beta   90.00
_cell.angle_gamma   90.00
#
_symmetry.space_group_name_H-M   'P 1'
#
loop_
_entity.id
_entity.type
_entity.pdbx_description
1 polymer ?
#
loop_
_entity_poly.entity_id
_entity_poly.type
_entity_poly.pdbx_seq_one_letter_code
_entity_poly.pdbx_strand_id
1 'polypeptide(L)'
;MSSASDVAAGFSISGLLDAGAKTRSKYPVAELDIDAIEDNPANAVYSMEEAAIEALAESIEKDGLTDLPLVRKLTDGRWQLISGHRRRAAFRLLAAKNPAYRKMGCRIVEGITDEQAVSMLHAANYFVRELTVAERAAATRALVAQVRNMRDADPALSGVRTEDIKASIIEKQTGRKVSGKTIKRDEALAKTIEKSVSDSWK
;
A
#
# COMPACT_ATOMS: atom_id res chain seq x y z
N MET A 1 43.36 -1.07 2.07
CA MET A 1 42.90 -0.51 0.79
C MET A 1 42.21 -1.62 0.02
N SER A 2 40.87 -1.64 0.06
CA SER A 2 40.09 -2.62 -0.68
C SER A 2 40.18 -2.33 -2.16
N SER A 3 40.56 -3.31 -2.94
CA SER A 3 40.77 -3.16 -4.38
C SER A 3 39.41 -3.02 -5.13
N ALA A 4 39.41 -2.35 -6.29
CA ALA A 4 38.24 -2.18 -7.15
C ALA A 4 37.60 -3.53 -7.57
N SER A 5 38.32 -4.64 -7.50
CA SER A 5 37.82 -5.99 -7.72
C SER A 5 36.92 -6.52 -6.60
N ASP A 6 37.09 -6.06 -5.35
CA ASP A 6 36.22 -6.50 -4.22
C ASP A 6 34.87 -5.82 -4.24
N VAL A 7 34.76 -4.63 -4.85
CA VAL A 7 33.48 -3.92 -5.02
C VAL A 7 32.66 -4.52 -6.17
N ALA A 8 33.32 -5.04 -7.22
CA ALA A 8 32.67 -5.68 -8.36
C ALA A 8 32.10 -7.08 -8.03
N ALA A 9 32.67 -7.79 -7.06
CA ALA A 9 32.20 -9.10 -6.64
C ALA A 9 30.85 -9.06 -5.88
N GLY A 10 30.44 -7.89 -5.36
CA GLY A 10 29.15 -7.68 -4.69
C GLY A 10 27.97 -7.38 -5.62
N PHE A 11 28.23 -7.07 -6.89
CA PHE A 11 27.20 -6.75 -7.90
C PHE A 11 27.09 -7.88 -8.93
N SER A 12 26.57 -9.02 -8.50
CA SER A 12 26.26 -10.09 -9.43
C SER A 12 24.81 -9.94 -9.94
N ILE A 13 24.63 -9.99 -11.26
CA ILE A 13 23.32 -10.03 -11.92
C ILE A 13 22.49 -11.21 -11.40
N SER A 14 23.13 -12.32 -11.00
CA SER A 14 22.48 -13.45 -10.34
C SER A 14 21.87 -13.07 -8.99
N GLY A 15 22.49 -12.20 -8.19
CA GLY A 15 21.93 -11.70 -6.93
C GLY A 15 20.67 -10.84 -7.13
N LEU A 16 20.63 -10.04 -8.20
CA LEU A 16 19.45 -9.27 -8.61
C LEU A 16 18.33 -10.18 -9.12
N LEU A 17 18.67 -11.23 -9.87
CA LEU A 17 17.72 -12.24 -10.35
C LEU A 17 17.19 -13.10 -9.19
N ASP A 18 18.01 -13.45 -8.22
CA ASP A 18 17.61 -14.18 -7.01
C ASP A 18 16.70 -13.33 -6.10
N ALA A 19 16.97 -12.03 -5.94
CA ALA A 19 16.10 -11.12 -5.23
C ALA A 19 14.73 -11.00 -5.93
N GLY A 20 14.72 -10.93 -7.26
CA GLY A 20 13.50 -10.96 -8.06
C GLY A 20 12.73 -12.28 -7.95
N ALA A 21 13.44 -13.42 -7.91
CA ALA A 21 12.86 -14.74 -7.74
C ALA A 21 12.24 -14.91 -6.33
N LYS A 22 12.93 -14.45 -5.27
CA LYS A 22 12.40 -14.44 -3.90
C LYS A 22 11.15 -13.58 -3.76
N THR A 23 11.11 -12.43 -4.43
CA THR A 23 9.92 -11.55 -4.44
C THR A 23 8.77 -12.19 -5.21
N ARG A 24 9.04 -12.87 -6.32
CA ARG A 24 8.02 -13.62 -7.09
C ARG A 24 7.45 -14.81 -6.32
N SER A 25 8.29 -15.55 -5.59
CA SER A 25 7.82 -16.67 -4.77
C SER A 25 7.02 -16.20 -3.54
N LYS A 26 7.30 -15.00 -3.03
CA LYS A 26 6.60 -14.44 -1.87
C LYS A 26 5.17 -14.00 -2.22
N TYR A 27 4.94 -13.59 -3.46
CA TYR A 27 3.63 -13.12 -3.94
C TYR A 27 3.31 -13.79 -5.27
N PRO A 28 2.77 -15.03 -5.25
CA PRO A 28 2.37 -15.71 -6.47
C PRO A 28 1.36 -14.87 -7.25
N VAL A 29 1.39 -15.02 -8.57
CA VAL A 29 0.49 -14.28 -9.48
C VAL A 29 -0.62 -15.22 -9.94
N ALA A 30 -1.86 -14.74 -9.93
CA ALA A 30 -3.01 -15.39 -10.52
C ALA A 30 -3.89 -14.36 -11.25
N GLU A 31 -4.61 -14.84 -12.28
CA GLU A 31 -5.68 -14.07 -12.91
C GLU A 31 -6.97 -14.25 -12.13
N LEU A 32 -7.57 -13.14 -11.72
CA LEU A 32 -8.81 -13.11 -10.96
C LEU A 32 -9.88 -12.32 -11.73
N ASP A 33 -11.13 -12.75 -11.62
CA ASP A 33 -12.26 -11.97 -12.09
C ASP A 33 -12.38 -10.69 -11.26
N ILE A 34 -12.47 -9.53 -11.93
CA ILE A 34 -12.52 -8.21 -11.28
C ILE A 34 -13.75 -8.06 -10.38
N ASP A 35 -14.82 -8.78 -10.66
CA ASP A 35 -16.06 -8.76 -9.87
C ASP A 35 -15.98 -9.67 -8.63
N ALA A 36 -15.07 -10.65 -8.63
CA ALA A 36 -14.78 -11.48 -7.47
C ALA A 36 -13.84 -10.80 -6.44
N ILE A 37 -13.33 -9.61 -6.74
CA ILE A 37 -12.43 -8.86 -5.88
C ILE A 37 -13.19 -7.73 -5.19
N GLU A 38 -13.15 -7.67 -3.87
CA GLU A 38 -13.73 -6.59 -3.08
C GLU A 38 -12.72 -5.48 -2.80
N ASP A 39 -13.22 -4.26 -2.66
CA ASP A 39 -12.42 -3.16 -2.15
C ASP A 39 -12.20 -3.31 -0.63
N ASN A 40 -11.02 -2.94 -0.16
CA ASN A 40 -10.78 -2.83 1.27
C ASN A 40 -11.43 -1.53 1.78
N PRO A 41 -12.30 -1.60 2.80
CA PRO A 41 -12.97 -0.41 3.35
C PRO A 41 -11.99 0.69 3.82
N ALA A 42 -10.80 0.33 4.27
CA ALA A 42 -9.75 1.27 4.65
C ALA A 42 -9.25 2.14 3.47
N ASN A 43 -9.57 1.77 2.22
CA ASN A 43 -9.23 2.59 1.05
C ASN A 43 -10.10 3.85 0.92
N ALA A 44 -11.23 3.94 1.63
CA ALA A 44 -12.18 5.06 1.54
C ALA A 44 -11.56 6.44 1.88
N VAL A 45 -10.42 6.45 2.58
CA VAL A 45 -9.69 7.69 2.90
C VAL A 45 -8.92 8.27 1.70
N TYR A 46 -8.80 7.51 0.61
CA TYR A 46 -8.02 7.90 -0.57
C TYR A 46 -8.91 8.28 -1.73
N SER A 47 -8.54 9.37 -2.41
CA SER A 47 -9.25 9.87 -3.59
C SER A 47 -9.28 8.83 -4.73
N MET A 48 -10.45 8.69 -5.33
CA MET A 48 -10.73 7.85 -6.51
C MET A 48 -11.26 8.73 -7.64
N GLU A 49 -10.48 9.76 -8.03
CA GLU A 49 -10.85 10.72 -9.07
C GLU A 49 -11.08 10.03 -10.41
N GLU A 50 -12.25 10.26 -11.00
CA GLU A 50 -12.70 9.64 -12.24
C GLU A 50 -11.75 9.91 -13.40
N ALA A 51 -11.36 11.17 -13.60
CA ALA A 51 -10.42 11.55 -14.65
C ALA A 51 -9.06 10.82 -14.55
N ALA A 52 -8.57 10.59 -13.32
CA ALA A 52 -7.33 9.86 -13.12
C ALA A 52 -7.50 8.35 -13.33
N ILE A 53 -8.69 7.81 -13.14
CA ILE A 53 -9.02 6.40 -13.43
C ILE A 53 -9.16 6.22 -14.95
N GLU A 54 -9.81 7.15 -15.66
CA GLU A 54 -9.93 7.14 -17.11
C GLU A 54 -8.55 7.21 -17.80
N ALA A 55 -7.69 8.14 -17.40
CA ALA A 55 -6.33 8.23 -17.93
C ALA A 55 -5.52 6.95 -17.67
N LEU A 56 -5.72 6.31 -16.50
CA LEU A 56 -5.10 5.02 -16.19
C LEU A 56 -5.66 3.89 -17.07
N ALA A 57 -6.96 3.90 -17.36
CA ALA A 57 -7.57 2.92 -18.26
C ALA A 57 -7.00 3.04 -19.68
N GLU A 58 -6.84 4.25 -20.22
CA GLU A 58 -6.21 4.48 -21.53
C GLU A 58 -4.75 3.96 -21.55
N SER A 59 -4.00 4.23 -20.48
CA SER A 59 -2.63 3.72 -20.36
C SER A 59 -2.58 2.19 -20.31
N ILE A 60 -3.50 1.55 -19.57
CA ILE A 60 -3.58 0.09 -19.49
C ILE A 60 -4.00 -0.52 -20.85
N GLU A 61 -4.90 0.11 -21.56
CA GLU A 61 -5.33 -0.33 -22.88
C GLU A 61 -4.18 -0.30 -23.90
N LYS A 62 -3.36 0.74 -23.83
CA LYS A 62 -2.23 0.94 -24.74
C LYS A 62 -1.00 0.10 -24.40
N ASP A 63 -0.60 0.09 -23.14
CA ASP A 63 0.71 -0.40 -22.71
C ASP A 63 0.63 -1.67 -21.84
N GLY A 64 -0.59 -2.09 -21.49
CA GLY A 64 -0.83 -3.20 -20.56
C GLY A 64 -0.65 -2.81 -19.09
N LEU A 65 -0.87 -3.78 -18.21
CA LEU A 65 -0.73 -3.62 -16.77
C LEU A 65 0.72 -3.85 -16.34
N THR A 66 1.46 -2.79 -16.07
CA THR A 66 2.89 -2.84 -15.73
C THR A 66 3.16 -3.23 -14.26
N ASP A 67 2.25 -2.87 -13.34
CA ASP A 67 2.35 -3.22 -11.93
C ASP A 67 1.05 -3.89 -11.46
N LEU A 68 1.19 -5.11 -10.90
CA LEU A 68 0.05 -5.93 -10.53
C LEU A 68 -0.55 -5.50 -9.20
N PRO A 69 -1.89 -5.41 -9.09
CA PRO A 69 -2.58 -5.27 -7.82
C PRO A 69 -2.18 -6.35 -6.82
N LEU A 70 -2.23 -6.02 -5.53
CA LEU A 70 -2.03 -6.96 -4.44
C LEU A 70 -3.37 -7.29 -3.81
N VAL A 71 -3.67 -8.57 -3.70
CA VAL A 71 -4.91 -9.10 -3.11
C VAL A 71 -4.62 -10.12 -2.03
N ARG A 72 -5.57 -10.30 -1.12
CA ARG A 72 -5.59 -11.43 -0.18
C ARG A 72 -6.87 -12.23 -0.32
N LYS A 73 -6.82 -13.50 0.07
CA LYS A 73 -8.00 -14.35 0.20
C LYS A 73 -8.57 -14.19 1.61
N LEU A 74 -9.87 -13.91 1.72
CA LEU A 74 -10.59 -13.86 2.97
C LEU A 74 -10.97 -15.28 3.43
N THR A 75 -11.34 -15.43 4.70
CA THR A 75 -11.73 -16.71 5.30
C THR A 75 -12.95 -17.34 4.66
N ASP A 76 -13.84 -16.53 4.09
CA ASP A 76 -15.03 -16.96 3.33
C ASP A 76 -14.76 -17.26 1.86
N GLY A 77 -13.48 -17.19 1.44
CA GLY A 77 -13.04 -17.51 0.09
C GLY A 77 -13.07 -16.34 -0.90
N ARG A 78 -13.62 -15.18 -0.54
CA ARG A 78 -13.62 -13.97 -1.36
C ARG A 78 -12.22 -13.35 -1.43
N TRP A 79 -12.01 -12.51 -2.44
CA TRP A 79 -10.77 -11.77 -2.62
C TRP A 79 -10.92 -10.32 -2.19
N GLN A 80 -9.92 -9.77 -1.52
CA GLN A 80 -9.92 -8.36 -1.10
C GLN A 80 -8.65 -7.66 -1.57
N LEU A 81 -8.82 -6.46 -2.14
CA LEU A 81 -7.70 -5.60 -2.52
C LEU A 81 -6.94 -5.07 -1.29
N ILE A 82 -5.61 -5.15 -1.38
CA ILE A 82 -4.69 -4.43 -0.49
C ILE A 82 -4.11 -3.22 -1.23
N SER A 83 -3.80 -3.39 -2.52
CA SER A 83 -3.26 -2.32 -3.36
C SER A 83 -3.81 -2.46 -4.79
N GLY A 84 -4.00 -1.32 -5.47
CA GLY A 84 -4.43 -1.30 -6.87
C GLY A 84 -5.91 -0.99 -7.08
N HIS A 85 -6.60 -0.34 -6.14
CA HIS A 85 -8.01 0.05 -6.26
C HIS A 85 -8.30 0.85 -7.54
N ARG A 86 -7.45 1.83 -7.89
CA ARG A 86 -7.56 2.57 -9.15
C ARG A 86 -7.40 1.68 -10.38
N ARG A 87 -6.49 0.68 -10.33
CA ARG A 87 -6.27 -0.27 -11.44
C ARG A 87 -7.49 -1.15 -11.65
N ARG A 88 -8.08 -1.66 -10.57
CA ARG A 88 -9.34 -2.42 -10.66
C ARG A 88 -10.47 -1.56 -11.21
N ALA A 89 -10.59 -0.30 -10.79
CA ALA A 89 -11.59 0.63 -11.34
C ALA A 89 -11.36 0.86 -12.84
N ALA A 90 -10.12 1.05 -13.28
CA ALA A 90 -9.76 1.16 -14.70
C ALA A 90 -10.11 -0.11 -15.49
N PHE A 91 -9.83 -1.30 -14.95
CA PHE A 91 -10.23 -2.56 -15.56
C PHE A 91 -11.76 -2.69 -15.70
N ARG A 92 -12.54 -2.20 -14.73
CA ARG A 92 -14.02 -2.15 -14.85
C ARG A 92 -14.49 -1.26 -16.00
N LEU A 93 -13.87 -0.08 -16.19
CA LEU A 93 -14.17 0.78 -17.34
C LEU A 93 -13.84 0.08 -18.66
N LEU A 94 -12.70 -0.58 -18.75
CA LEU A 94 -12.28 -1.31 -19.95
C LEU A 94 -13.17 -2.54 -20.19
N ALA A 95 -13.55 -3.29 -19.17
CA ALA A 95 -14.40 -4.47 -19.26
C ALA A 95 -15.80 -4.16 -19.77
N ALA A 96 -16.30 -2.94 -19.57
CA ALA A 96 -17.57 -2.46 -20.15
C ALA A 96 -17.51 -2.36 -21.67
N LYS A 97 -16.31 -2.11 -22.24
CA LYS A 97 -16.06 -2.01 -23.67
C LYS A 97 -15.54 -3.32 -24.27
N ASN A 98 -14.73 -4.07 -23.53
CA ASN A 98 -14.09 -5.29 -23.99
C ASN A 98 -14.05 -6.36 -22.87
N PRO A 99 -14.79 -7.47 -22.99
CA PRO A 99 -14.85 -8.54 -21.99
C PRO A 99 -13.49 -9.18 -21.64
N ALA A 100 -12.47 -9.03 -22.46
CA ALA A 100 -11.11 -9.53 -22.15
C ALA A 100 -10.55 -8.93 -20.86
N TYR A 101 -10.96 -7.70 -20.49
CA TYR A 101 -10.55 -7.04 -19.24
C TYR A 101 -11.33 -7.49 -17.99
N ARG A 102 -12.23 -8.48 -18.10
CA ARG A 102 -12.87 -9.06 -16.92
C ARG A 102 -11.91 -9.81 -16.00
N LYS A 103 -10.79 -10.26 -16.54
CA LYS A 103 -9.73 -10.92 -15.74
C LYS A 103 -8.54 -9.99 -15.59
N MET A 104 -8.05 -9.89 -14.35
CA MET A 104 -6.93 -9.04 -13.99
C MET A 104 -5.86 -9.87 -13.30
N GLY A 105 -4.62 -9.76 -13.77
CA GLY A 105 -3.46 -10.34 -13.09
C GLY A 105 -3.26 -9.69 -11.73
N CYS A 106 -3.19 -10.48 -10.67
CA CYS A 106 -3.01 -10.03 -9.30
C CYS A 106 -1.89 -10.78 -8.61
N ARG A 107 -1.19 -10.13 -7.70
CA ARG A 107 -0.29 -10.77 -6.73
C ARG A 107 -1.09 -11.18 -5.52
N ILE A 108 -0.87 -12.38 -5.02
CA ILE A 108 -1.60 -12.92 -3.88
C ILE A 108 -0.72 -12.87 -2.65
N VAL A 109 -1.25 -12.32 -1.55
CA VAL A 109 -0.65 -12.43 -0.23
C VAL A 109 -1.53 -13.33 0.64
N GLU A 110 -0.91 -14.27 1.34
CA GLU A 110 -1.59 -15.23 2.21
C GLU A 110 -1.11 -15.08 3.65
N GLY A 111 -1.91 -15.56 4.60
CA GLY A 111 -1.53 -15.67 6.00
C GLY A 111 -1.38 -14.32 6.73
N ILE A 112 -2.06 -13.27 6.28
CA ILE A 112 -2.04 -11.96 6.94
C ILE A 112 -3.34 -11.66 7.66
N THR A 113 -3.24 -10.95 8.79
CA THR A 113 -4.40 -10.45 9.55
C THR A 113 -5.03 -9.22 8.88
N ASP A 114 -6.22 -8.81 9.37
CA ASP A 114 -6.89 -7.60 8.89
C ASP A 114 -6.04 -6.35 9.15
N GLU A 115 -5.43 -6.25 10.33
CA GLU A 115 -4.55 -5.13 10.68
C GLU A 115 -3.32 -5.07 9.78
N GLN A 116 -2.74 -6.22 9.44
CA GLN A 116 -1.62 -6.30 8.51
C GLN A 116 -2.03 -5.86 7.10
N ALA A 117 -3.21 -6.27 6.62
CA ALA A 117 -3.74 -5.86 5.33
C ALA A 117 -3.96 -4.35 5.26
N VAL A 118 -4.57 -3.75 6.31
CA VAL A 118 -4.76 -2.30 6.42
C VAL A 118 -3.42 -1.56 6.47
N SER A 119 -2.46 -2.06 7.25
CA SER A 119 -1.12 -1.48 7.30
C SER A 119 -0.41 -1.50 5.93
N MET A 120 -0.48 -2.63 5.21
CA MET A 120 0.08 -2.75 3.86
C MET A 120 -0.61 -1.82 2.86
N LEU A 121 -1.93 -1.66 2.94
CA LEU A 121 -2.70 -0.74 2.12
C LEU A 121 -2.21 0.71 2.30
N HIS A 122 -2.09 1.15 3.53
CA HIS A 122 -1.62 2.51 3.82
C HIS A 122 -0.16 2.71 3.41
N ALA A 123 0.71 1.73 3.66
CA ALA A 123 2.09 1.79 3.21
C ALA A 123 2.21 1.88 1.68
N ALA A 124 1.43 1.09 0.93
CA ALA A 124 1.42 1.12 -0.52
C ALA A 124 0.99 2.48 -1.10
N ASN A 125 0.12 3.22 -0.39
CA ASN A 125 -0.34 4.54 -0.83
C ASN A 125 0.58 5.69 -0.37
N TYR A 126 1.33 5.54 0.74
CA TYR A 126 2.00 6.64 1.42
C TYR A 126 3.01 7.42 0.56
N PHE A 127 3.68 6.74 -0.39
CA PHE A 127 4.72 7.36 -1.24
C PHE A 127 4.48 7.22 -2.74
N VAL A 128 3.40 6.58 -3.15
CA VAL A 128 3.15 6.30 -4.57
C VAL A 128 2.45 7.47 -5.24
N ARG A 129 1.76 8.30 -4.48
CA ARG A 129 1.06 9.49 -4.96
C ARG A 129 1.23 10.65 -3.99
N GLU A 130 0.96 11.87 -4.46
CA GLU A 130 0.86 13.03 -3.59
C GLU A 130 -0.37 12.91 -2.71
N LEU A 131 -0.15 12.53 -1.46
CA LEU A 131 -1.21 12.48 -0.46
C LEU A 131 -1.45 13.87 0.14
N THR A 132 -2.71 14.20 0.35
CA THR A 132 -3.09 15.34 1.19
C THR A 132 -2.63 15.11 2.64
N VAL A 133 -2.60 16.17 3.45
CA VAL A 133 -2.30 16.06 4.88
C VAL A 133 -3.28 15.13 5.59
N ALA A 134 -4.57 15.21 5.22
CA ALA A 134 -5.61 14.35 5.79
C ALA A 134 -5.39 12.86 5.46
N GLU A 135 -5.06 12.54 4.21
CA GLU A 135 -4.77 11.17 3.78
C GLU A 135 -3.51 10.62 4.48
N ARG A 136 -2.43 11.43 4.60
CA ARG A 136 -1.23 11.01 5.35
C ARG A 136 -1.52 10.76 6.82
N ALA A 137 -2.30 11.64 7.46
CA ALA A 137 -2.70 11.48 8.85
C ALA A 137 -3.58 10.24 9.04
N ALA A 138 -4.53 9.96 8.15
CA ALA A 138 -5.36 8.77 8.18
C ALA A 138 -4.50 7.50 8.06
N ALA A 139 -3.55 7.47 7.11
CA ALA A 139 -2.61 6.37 6.93
C ALA A 139 -1.78 6.08 8.19
N THR A 140 -1.25 7.12 8.84
CA THR A 140 -0.44 6.94 10.06
C THR A 140 -1.28 6.62 11.30
N ARG A 141 -2.53 7.11 11.40
CA ARG A 141 -3.47 6.73 12.48
C ARG A 141 -3.83 5.25 12.40
N ALA A 142 -3.98 4.69 11.21
CA ALA A 142 -4.28 3.26 11.03
C ALA A 142 -3.17 2.33 11.57
N LEU A 143 -1.94 2.83 11.78
CA LEU A 143 -0.83 2.05 12.35
C LEU A 143 -0.90 1.90 13.88
N VAL A 144 -1.86 2.51 14.58
CA VAL A 144 -1.91 2.51 16.06
C VAL A 144 -2.05 1.10 16.63
N ALA A 145 -2.90 0.26 16.03
CA ALA A 145 -3.06 -1.13 16.45
C ALA A 145 -1.76 -1.92 16.30
N GLN A 146 -1.06 -1.74 15.19
CA GLN A 146 0.23 -2.40 14.95
C GLN A 146 1.31 -1.93 15.93
N VAL A 147 1.34 -0.62 16.26
CA VAL A 147 2.26 -0.09 17.29
C VAL A 147 2.00 -0.71 18.65
N ARG A 148 0.72 -0.88 19.02
CA ARG A 148 0.33 -1.56 20.26
C ARG A 148 0.85 -2.99 20.30
N ASN A 149 0.56 -3.78 19.25
CA ASN A 149 1.01 -5.16 19.16
C ASN A 149 2.54 -5.28 19.23
N MET A 150 3.28 -4.34 18.62
CA MET A 150 4.74 -4.31 18.71
C MET A 150 5.24 -4.03 20.13
N ARG A 151 4.59 -3.13 20.88
CA ARG A 151 4.94 -2.85 22.28
C ARG A 151 4.62 -4.03 23.21
N ASP A 152 3.51 -4.73 22.95
CA ASP A 152 3.13 -5.92 23.72
C ASP A 152 4.14 -7.07 23.49
N ALA A 153 4.72 -7.15 22.28
CA ALA A 153 5.72 -8.16 21.91
C ALA A 153 7.17 -7.79 22.35
N ASP A 154 7.47 -6.50 22.45
CA ASP A 154 8.83 -6.01 22.79
C ASP A 154 8.77 -4.88 23.83
N PRO A 155 9.03 -5.19 25.13
CA PRO A 155 9.05 -4.20 26.21
C PRO A 155 10.05 -3.06 26.02
N ALA A 156 11.10 -3.23 25.21
CA ALA A 156 12.08 -2.18 24.91
C ALA A 156 11.44 -0.99 24.17
N LEU A 157 10.32 -1.22 23.49
CA LEU A 157 9.56 -0.17 22.78
C LEU A 157 8.67 0.68 23.69
N SER A 158 8.57 0.35 24.98
CA SER A 158 7.69 1.07 25.93
C SER A 158 8.06 2.56 26.07
N GLY A 159 9.36 2.90 26.03
CA GLY A 159 9.86 4.29 26.10
C GLY A 159 9.97 5.01 24.75
N VAL A 160 9.73 4.32 23.63
CA VAL A 160 9.86 4.89 22.29
C VAL A 160 8.57 5.63 21.91
N ARG A 161 8.70 6.83 21.33
CA ARG A 161 7.53 7.60 20.89
C ARG A 161 6.74 6.85 19.82
N THR A 162 5.43 6.92 19.90
CA THR A 162 4.51 6.29 18.96
C THR A 162 4.81 6.67 17.50
N GLU A 163 5.09 7.94 17.27
CA GLU A 163 5.37 8.46 15.93
C GLU A 163 6.69 7.90 15.35
N ASP A 164 7.67 7.61 16.18
CA ASP A 164 8.94 7.01 15.75
C ASP A 164 8.76 5.53 15.40
N ILE A 165 7.90 4.81 16.14
CA ILE A 165 7.55 3.43 15.80
C ILE A 165 6.76 3.41 14.47
N LYS A 166 5.79 4.31 14.29
CA LYS A 166 5.07 4.47 13.01
C LYS A 166 6.02 4.75 11.85
N ALA A 167 6.99 5.64 12.05
CA ALA A 167 8.03 5.95 11.06
C ALA A 167 8.85 4.70 10.69
N SER A 168 9.24 3.89 11.67
CA SER A 168 9.95 2.62 11.44
C SER A 168 9.10 1.61 10.68
N ILE A 169 7.80 1.52 10.96
CA ILE A 169 6.88 0.65 10.22
C ILE A 169 6.83 1.07 8.74
N ILE A 170 6.63 2.36 8.48
CA ILE A 170 6.58 2.91 7.12
C ILE A 170 7.90 2.64 6.39
N GLU A 171 9.05 2.88 7.02
CA GLU A 171 10.36 2.62 6.42
C GLU A 171 10.55 1.14 6.07
N LYS A 172 10.21 0.23 6.97
CA LYS A 172 10.30 -1.22 6.72
C LYS A 172 9.41 -1.70 5.58
N GLN A 173 8.22 -1.11 5.42
CA GLN A 173 7.26 -1.53 4.41
C GLN A 173 7.51 -0.90 3.03
N THR A 174 8.06 0.31 2.99
CA THR A 174 8.17 1.10 1.76
C THR A 174 9.61 1.33 1.30
N GLY A 175 10.60 1.06 2.17
CA GLY A 175 12.00 1.40 1.94
C GLY A 175 12.31 2.91 1.99
N ARG A 176 11.33 3.76 2.32
CA ARG A 176 11.48 5.22 2.37
C ARG A 176 11.33 5.76 3.78
N LYS A 177 12.14 6.76 4.11
CA LYS A 177 12.16 7.38 5.45
C LYS A 177 11.15 8.51 5.58
N VAL A 178 10.46 8.53 6.71
CA VAL A 178 9.67 9.66 7.20
C VAL A 178 10.05 9.89 8.66
N SER A 179 10.04 11.15 9.11
CA SER A 179 10.36 11.42 10.51
C SER A 179 9.10 11.35 11.39
N GLY A 180 9.25 10.87 12.65
CA GLY A 180 8.16 10.93 13.64
C GLY A 180 7.65 12.36 13.87
N LYS A 181 8.53 13.37 13.76
CA LYS A 181 8.13 14.80 13.82
C LYS A 181 7.17 15.18 12.69
N THR A 182 7.41 14.71 11.47
CA THR A 182 6.51 14.93 10.31
C THR A 182 5.16 14.27 10.56
N ILE A 183 5.14 13.01 11.00
CA ILE A 183 3.91 12.28 11.30
C ILE A 183 3.09 13.04 12.36
N LYS A 184 3.71 13.44 13.47
CA LYS A 184 3.05 14.20 14.54
C LYS A 184 2.43 15.50 14.03
N ARG A 185 3.18 16.24 13.19
CA ARG A 185 2.70 17.50 12.60
C ARG A 185 1.49 17.28 11.68
N ASP A 186 1.55 16.28 10.81
CA ASP A 186 0.47 15.98 9.86
C ASP A 186 -0.79 15.52 10.59
N GLU A 187 -0.67 14.67 11.62
CA GLU A 187 -1.80 14.23 12.45
C GLU A 187 -2.43 15.38 13.25
N ALA A 188 -1.62 16.29 13.78
CA ALA A 188 -2.11 17.47 14.50
C ALA A 188 -2.85 18.44 13.56
N LEU A 189 -2.30 18.70 12.37
CA LEU A 189 -2.91 19.57 11.37
C LEU A 189 -4.24 18.98 10.85
N ALA A 190 -4.28 17.69 10.56
CA ALA A 190 -5.51 17.01 10.15
C ALA A 190 -6.60 17.13 11.21
N LYS A 191 -6.27 16.93 12.49
CA LYS A 191 -7.20 17.11 13.61
C LYS A 191 -7.76 18.54 13.70
N THR A 192 -6.93 19.54 13.42
CA THR A 192 -7.35 20.95 13.41
C THR A 192 -8.33 21.21 12.26
N ILE A 193 -8.05 20.69 11.07
CA ILE A 193 -8.93 20.79 9.90
C ILE A 193 -10.28 20.12 10.19
N GLU A 194 -10.27 18.89 10.70
CA GLU A 194 -11.48 18.13 11.07
C GLU A 194 -12.36 18.92 12.05
N LYS A 195 -11.74 19.54 13.07
CA LYS A 195 -12.44 20.38 14.04
C LYS A 195 -13.06 21.61 13.39
N SER A 196 -12.30 22.35 12.54
CA SER A 196 -12.79 23.55 11.87
C SER A 196 -13.98 23.26 10.96
N VAL A 197 -13.95 22.13 10.22
CA VAL A 197 -15.07 21.67 9.39
C VAL A 197 -16.30 21.35 10.26
N SER A 198 -16.11 20.61 11.36
CA SER A 198 -17.20 20.27 12.29
C SER A 198 -17.84 21.51 12.93
N ASP A 199 -17.06 22.54 13.23
CA ASP A 199 -17.56 23.79 13.86
C ASP A 199 -18.28 24.70 12.85
N SER A 200 -17.98 24.58 11.55
CA SER A 200 -18.67 25.34 10.49
C SER A 200 -20.07 24.84 10.13
N TRP A 201 -20.45 23.66 10.61
CA TRP A 201 -21.76 23.02 10.39
C TRP A 201 -22.72 23.14 11.61
N LYS A 202 -22.32 23.83 12.69
CA LYS A 202 -23.13 24.14 13.88
C LYS A 202 -23.68 25.54 13.83
#